data_a1eefda4b43d0a55b6101dfa91240bef
#
_entry.id   a1eefda4b43d0a55b6101dfa91240bef
#
_cell.length_a   1.000
_cell.length_b   1.000
_cell.length_c   1.000
_cell.angle_alpha   90.00
_cell.angle_beta   90.00
_cell.angle_gamma   90.00
#
_symmetry.space_group_name_H-M   'P 1'
#
loop_
_entity.id
_entity.type
_entity.pdbx_description
1 polymer ?
#
loop_
_entity_poly.entity_id
_entity_poly.type
_entity_poly.pdbx_seq_one_letter_code
_entity_poly.pdbx_strand_id
1 'polypeptide(L)'
;MTSPASPAPAAGFVRAARACDAADLAHIQVASWRAALAGMVPYEVLAELTSEAAQERWRGRWRDAITKPPTSRHRVLVAVGDEPAGFASVGPATDEDLWPGTDGELYELRVLPALTGRGHGGRLLHAVADTLAEDGFHTACTWLLEADGTRRAFLGSAGWAPDGGRGNLDMGVRVPVLRLHTMIDTPA
;
A
#
# COMPACT_ATOMS: atom_id res chain seq x y z
N MET A 1 30.07 -1.74 -34.53
CA MET A 1 29.06 -0.78 -34.01
C MET A 1 28.51 -1.35 -32.72
N THR A 2 29.07 -0.95 -31.60
CA THR A 2 28.64 -1.37 -30.25
C THR A 2 27.45 -0.50 -29.85
N SER A 3 26.31 -1.14 -29.70
CA SER A 3 25.10 -0.47 -29.15
C SER A 3 25.41 0.04 -27.74
N PRO A 4 25.06 1.27 -27.37
CA PRO A 4 25.25 1.74 -26.01
C PRO A 4 24.36 0.91 -25.08
N ALA A 5 24.96 0.37 -24.04
CA ALA A 5 24.22 -0.30 -22.97
C ALA A 5 23.22 0.68 -22.36
N SER A 6 21.94 0.27 -22.26
CA SER A 6 20.93 1.05 -21.53
C SER A 6 21.44 1.33 -20.13
N PRO A 7 21.35 2.56 -19.62
CA PRO A 7 21.77 2.85 -18.24
C PRO A 7 20.98 1.95 -17.28
N ALA A 8 21.68 1.38 -16.31
CA ALA A 8 21.04 0.61 -15.25
C ALA A 8 19.98 1.52 -14.57
N PRO A 9 18.78 1.01 -14.25
CA PRO A 9 17.77 1.81 -13.59
C PRO A 9 18.34 2.36 -12.27
N ALA A 10 18.14 3.66 -12.05
CA ALA A 10 18.58 4.31 -10.82
C ALA A 10 18.09 3.50 -9.62
N ALA A 11 18.98 3.24 -8.65
CA ALA A 11 18.63 2.54 -7.42
C ALA A 11 17.54 3.35 -6.69
N GLY A 12 16.29 2.89 -6.77
CA GLY A 12 15.15 3.57 -6.16
C GLY A 12 15.28 3.58 -4.63
N PHE A 13 14.73 4.59 -3.99
CA PHE A 13 14.70 4.76 -2.54
C PHE A 13 13.26 4.97 -2.03
N VAL A 14 13.06 4.87 -0.71
CA VAL A 14 11.80 5.18 -0.05
C VAL A 14 12.00 6.38 0.87
N ARG A 15 11.02 7.25 0.92
CA ARG A 15 10.97 8.42 1.80
C ARG A 15 9.55 8.69 2.30
N ALA A 16 9.43 9.50 3.33
CA ALA A 16 8.14 10.06 3.72
C ALA A 16 7.53 10.87 2.56
N ALA A 17 6.21 10.73 2.40
CA ALA A 17 5.45 11.47 1.39
C ALA A 17 5.39 12.98 1.74
N ARG A 18 5.32 13.79 0.72
CA ARG A 18 5.15 15.24 0.79
C ARG A 18 3.81 15.63 0.17
N ALA A 19 3.28 16.78 0.51
CA ALA A 19 2.01 17.27 -0.03
C ALA A 19 1.99 17.33 -1.57
N CYS A 20 3.13 17.56 -2.21
CA CYS A 20 3.26 17.55 -3.67
C CYS A 20 3.10 16.16 -4.29
N ASP A 21 3.34 15.08 -3.53
CA ASP A 21 3.19 13.70 -4.03
C ASP A 21 1.71 13.27 -4.16
N ALA A 22 0.78 14.01 -3.59
CA ALA A 22 -0.63 13.61 -3.50
C ALA A 22 -1.27 13.29 -4.86
N ALA A 23 -0.86 13.96 -5.93
CA ALA A 23 -1.34 13.70 -7.28
C ALA A 23 -0.82 12.34 -7.81
N ASP A 24 0.48 12.06 -7.58
CA ASP A 24 1.10 10.80 -7.99
C ASP A 24 0.52 9.62 -7.20
N LEU A 25 0.32 9.79 -5.89
CA LEU A 25 -0.33 8.76 -5.05
C LEU A 25 -1.74 8.44 -5.55
N ALA A 26 -2.52 9.46 -5.90
CA ALA A 26 -3.86 9.27 -6.45
C ALA A 26 -3.83 8.55 -7.81
N HIS A 27 -2.88 8.88 -8.66
CA HIS A 27 -2.67 8.20 -9.94
C HIS A 27 -2.30 6.71 -9.72
N ILE A 28 -1.33 6.44 -8.84
CA ILE A 28 -0.90 5.08 -8.48
C ILE A 28 -2.08 4.28 -7.90
N GLN A 29 -2.89 4.88 -7.01
CA GLN A 29 -4.08 4.27 -6.42
C GLN A 29 -5.06 3.81 -7.49
N VAL A 30 -5.46 4.73 -8.37
CA VAL A 30 -6.43 4.46 -9.42
C VAL A 30 -5.90 3.44 -10.44
N ALA A 31 -4.64 3.57 -10.89
CA ALA A 31 -4.03 2.63 -11.81
C ALA A 31 -3.94 1.21 -11.22
N SER A 32 -3.54 1.11 -9.94
CA SER A 32 -3.45 -0.17 -9.22
C SER A 32 -4.82 -0.81 -9.02
N TRP A 33 -5.85 -0.02 -8.68
CA TRP A 33 -7.21 -0.54 -8.54
C TRP A 33 -7.79 -1.02 -9.87
N ARG A 34 -7.56 -0.27 -10.95
CA ARG A 34 -7.99 -0.70 -12.29
C ARG A 34 -7.41 -2.06 -12.66
N ALA A 35 -6.16 -2.31 -12.32
CA ALA A 35 -5.52 -3.59 -12.58
C ALA A 35 -6.01 -4.70 -11.62
N ALA A 36 -6.10 -4.40 -10.32
CA ALA A 36 -6.42 -5.40 -9.30
C ALA A 36 -7.89 -5.82 -9.27
N LEU A 37 -8.82 -4.90 -9.55
CA LEU A 37 -10.26 -5.13 -9.46
C LEU A 37 -10.88 -5.57 -10.80
N ALA A 38 -10.12 -5.60 -11.88
CA ALA A 38 -10.60 -6.05 -13.18
C ALA A 38 -11.14 -7.50 -13.08
N GLY A 39 -12.42 -7.68 -13.42
CA GLY A 39 -13.09 -8.96 -13.31
C GLY A 39 -13.54 -9.38 -11.90
N MET A 40 -13.25 -8.59 -10.87
CA MET A 40 -13.70 -8.84 -9.49
C MET A 40 -14.94 -8.04 -9.12
N VAL A 41 -15.13 -6.89 -9.74
CA VAL A 41 -16.29 -6.02 -9.54
C VAL A 41 -16.97 -5.72 -10.88
N PRO A 42 -18.25 -5.33 -10.90
CA PRO A 42 -18.94 -4.89 -12.12
C PRO A 42 -18.19 -3.75 -12.81
N TYR A 43 -18.27 -3.71 -14.14
CA TYR A 43 -17.59 -2.70 -14.94
C TYR A 43 -17.93 -1.26 -14.52
N GLU A 44 -19.20 -1.00 -14.25
CA GLU A 44 -19.70 0.32 -13.85
C GLU A 44 -19.09 0.76 -12.51
N VAL A 45 -18.97 -0.16 -11.57
CA VAL A 45 -18.33 0.09 -10.26
C VAL A 45 -16.84 0.40 -10.46
N LEU A 46 -16.14 -0.41 -11.27
CA LEU A 46 -14.74 -0.17 -11.56
C LEU A 46 -14.53 1.17 -12.28
N ALA A 47 -15.38 1.50 -13.25
CA ALA A 47 -15.33 2.77 -13.98
C ALA A 47 -15.53 3.96 -13.04
N GLU A 48 -16.46 3.89 -12.09
CA GLU A 48 -16.68 4.93 -11.10
C GLU A 48 -15.48 5.06 -10.14
N LEU A 49 -14.98 3.95 -9.59
CA LEU A 49 -13.84 3.93 -8.67
C LEU A 49 -12.54 4.42 -9.29
N THR A 50 -12.42 4.35 -10.60
CA THR A 50 -11.21 4.73 -11.35
C THR A 50 -11.41 5.91 -12.30
N SER A 51 -12.51 6.66 -12.14
CA SER A 51 -12.80 7.88 -12.91
C SER A 51 -11.84 9.04 -12.54
N GLU A 52 -11.79 10.07 -13.38
CA GLU A 52 -11.06 11.31 -13.08
C GLU A 52 -11.56 11.96 -11.79
N ALA A 53 -12.88 11.95 -11.57
CA ALA A 53 -13.47 12.46 -10.34
C ALA A 53 -13.04 11.64 -9.11
N ALA A 54 -12.91 10.32 -9.23
CA ALA A 54 -12.37 9.47 -8.17
C ALA A 54 -10.89 9.79 -7.91
N GLN A 55 -10.09 9.98 -8.96
CA GLN A 55 -8.69 10.35 -8.82
C GLN A 55 -8.52 11.70 -8.10
N GLU A 56 -9.35 12.69 -8.42
CA GLU A 56 -9.31 13.99 -7.72
C GLU A 56 -9.72 13.86 -6.25
N ARG A 57 -10.74 13.04 -5.93
CA ARG A 57 -11.08 12.74 -4.53
C ARG A 57 -9.93 12.07 -3.79
N TRP A 58 -9.22 11.12 -4.43
CA TRP A 58 -8.04 10.49 -3.86
C TRP A 58 -6.89 11.47 -3.65
N ARG A 59 -6.67 12.39 -4.59
CA ARG A 59 -5.68 13.46 -4.42
C ARG A 59 -5.93 14.29 -3.17
N GLY A 60 -7.18 14.66 -2.93
CA GLY A 60 -7.58 15.36 -1.71
C GLY A 60 -7.31 14.54 -0.45
N ARG A 61 -7.74 13.27 -0.44
CA ARG A 61 -7.52 12.35 0.70
C ARG A 61 -6.05 12.13 1.01
N TRP A 62 -5.22 11.91 -0.01
CA TRP A 62 -3.77 11.73 0.20
C TRP A 62 -3.11 13.01 0.70
N ARG A 63 -3.51 14.17 0.19
CA ARG A 63 -3.03 15.45 0.73
C ARG A 63 -3.36 15.60 2.21
N ASP A 64 -4.58 15.30 2.61
CA ASP A 64 -4.98 15.38 4.02
C ASP A 64 -4.25 14.34 4.87
N ALA A 65 -4.12 13.09 4.42
CA ALA A 65 -3.38 12.06 5.13
C ALA A 65 -1.90 12.43 5.36
N ILE A 66 -1.29 13.17 4.42
CA ILE A 66 0.09 13.62 4.53
C ILE A 66 0.22 14.86 5.42
N THR A 67 -0.70 15.83 5.29
CA THR A 67 -0.56 17.15 5.95
C THR A 67 -1.28 17.24 7.30
N LYS A 68 -2.25 16.37 7.54
CA LYS A 68 -3.11 16.36 8.73
C LYS A 68 -3.34 14.93 9.22
N PRO A 69 -2.26 14.15 9.48
CA PRO A 69 -2.43 12.77 9.94
C PRO A 69 -3.19 12.74 11.28
N PRO A 70 -4.03 11.73 11.53
CA PRO A 70 -4.79 11.62 12.79
C PRO A 70 -3.89 11.58 14.03
N THR A 71 -2.73 10.95 13.93
CA THR A 71 -1.67 10.96 14.96
C THR A 71 -0.30 10.99 14.30
N SER A 72 0.76 11.24 15.09
CA SER A 72 2.15 11.18 14.61
C SER A 72 2.59 9.79 14.14
N ARG A 73 1.84 8.73 14.48
CA ARG A 73 2.11 7.34 14.07
C ARG A 73 1.43 6.96 12.74
N HIS A 74 0.63 7.85 12.13
CA HIS A 74 0.11 7.67 10.78
C HIS A 74 1.11 8.21 9.77
N ARG A 75 1.63 7.34 8.91
CA ARG A 75 2.70 7.64 7.97
C ARG A 75 2.31 7.27 6.55
N VAL A 76 2.75 8.09 5.60
CA VAL A 76 2.67 7.76 4.17
C VAL A 76 4.09 7.77 3.61
N LEU A 77 4.46 6.69 2.96
CA LEU A 77 5.79 6.46 2.37
C LEU A 77 5.67 6.40 0.85
N VAL A 78 6.67 6.90 0.14
CA VAL A 78 6.74 6.87 -1.32
C VAL A 78 8.02 6.21 -1.79
N ALA A 79 7.89 5.20 -2.65
CA ALA A 79 9.01 4.65 -3.40
C ALA A 79 9.26 5.51 -4.64
N VAL A 80 10.48 5.98 -4.79
CA VAL A 80 10.90 6.85 -5.88
C VAL A 80 11.97 6.13 -6.70
N GLY A 81 11.74 6.05 -8.01
CA GLY A 81 12.75 5.73 -9.01
C GLY A 81 13.18 7.04 -9.70
N ASP A 82 12.99 7.15 -10.99
CA ASP A 82 13.07 8.43 -11.71
C ASP A 82 11.89 9.34 -11.30
N GLU A 83 10.72 8.71 -11.05
CA GLU A 83 9.49 9.33 -10.57
C GLU A 83 8.85 8.47 -9.46
N PRO A 84 7.80 8.96 -8.76
CA PRO A 84 7.05 8.15 -7.80
C PRO A 84 6.51 6.87 -8.44
N ALA A 85 6.95 5.72 -7.93
CA ALA A 85 6.67 4.40 -8.49
C ALA A 85 5.65 3.60 -7.66
N GLY A 86 5.48 3.95 -6.39
CA GLY A 86 4.60 3.28 -5.46
C GLY A 86 4.52 4.01 -4.13
N PHE A 87 3.60 3.59 -3.28
CA PHE A 87 3.45 4.14 -1.94
C PHE A 87 2.98 3.08 -0.94
N ALA A 88 3.17 3.36 0.34
CA ALA A 88 2.56 2.65 1.45
C ALA A 88 1.98 3.64 2.47
N SER A 89 0.93 3.22 3.18
CA SER A 89 0.30 3.97 4.25
C SER A 89 0.17 3.05 5.46
N VAL A 90 0.64 3.52 6.62
CA VAL A 90 0.68 2.74 7.87
C VAL A 90 0.21 3.58 9.05
N GLY A 91 -0.17 2.90 10.11
CA GLY A 91 -0.54 3.52 11.39
C GLY A 91 -0.99 2.49 12.42
N PRO A 92 -1.63 2.94 13.52
CA PRO A 92 -2.25 2.05 14.51
C PRO A 92 -3.32 1.16 13.89
N ALA A 93 -3.43 -0.08 14.34
CA ALA A 93 -4.49 -0.98 13.88
C ALA A 93 -5.88 -0.42 14.19
N THR A 94 -6.82 -0.66 13.27
CA THR A 94 -8.19 -0.14 13.35
C THR A 94 -9.23 -1.21 13.72
N ASP A 95 -8.84 -2.47 13.72
CA ASP A 95 -9.72 -3.60 14.07
C ASP A 95 -10.03 -3.65 15.57
N GLU A 96 -11.26 -4.00 15.91
CA GLU A 96 -11.74 -4.05 17.31
C GLU A 96 -11.05 -5.12 18.16
N ASP A 97 -10.52 -6.17 17.54
CA ASP A 97 -9.80 -7.28 18.19
C ASP A 97 -8.29 -7.07 18.30
N LEU A 98 -7.80 -5.91 17.84
CA LEU A 98 -6.40 -5.50 17.90
C LEU A 98 -6.19 -4.31 18.84
N TRP A 99 -4.97 -4.18 19.37
CA TRP A 99 -4.63 -3.12 20.30
C TRP A 99 -3.83 -2.00 19.59
N PRO A 100 -4.43 -0.82 19.33
CA PRO A 100 -3.75 0.26 18.58
C PRO A 100 -2.48 0.81 19.24
N GLY A 101 -2.23 0.44 20.48
CA GLY A 101 -1.01 0.80 21.22
C GLY A 101 0.22 0.03 20.73
N THR A 102 0.04 -1.25 20.40
CA THR A 102 1.11 -2.21 20.06
C THR A 102 0.94 -2.85 18.69
N ASP A 103 -0.25 -2.81 18.13
CA ASP A 103 -0.56 -3.42 16.83
C ASP A 103 -0.67 -2.31 15.78
N GLY A 104 0.18 -2.42 14.76
CA GLY A 104 0.18 -1.55 13.58
C GLY A 104 -0.66 -2.12 12.46
N GLU A 105 -0.94 -1.29 11.47
CA GLU A 105 -1.63 -1.69 10.25
C GLU A 105 -0.96 -1.11 9.03
N LEU A 106 -0.75 -1.96 8.04
CA LEU A 106 -0.44 -1.56 6.67
C LEU A 106 -1.77 -1.36 5.94
N TYR A 107 -2.26 -0.12 5.91
CA TYR A 107 -3.54 0.22 5.27
C TYR A 107 -3.51 0.03 3.77
N GLU A 108 -2.44 0.50 3.14
CA GLU A 108 -2.23 0.39 1.70
C GLU A 108 -0.76 0.17 1.36
N LEU A 109 -0.50 -0.66 0.34
CA LEU A 109 0.76 -0.75 -0.37
C LEU A 109 0.46 -0.91 -1.85
N ARG A 110 0.87 0.05 -2.66
CA ARG A 110 0.62 0.06 -4.10
C ARG A 110 1.88 0.39 -4.87
N VAL A 111 2.04 -0.27 -5.99
CA VAL A 111 3.09 0.03 -6.99
C VAL A 111 2.38 0.21 -8.33
N LEU A 112 2.82 1.16 -9.13
CA LEU A 112 2.32 1.31 -10.51
C LEU A 112 2.43 -0.02 -11.24
N PRO A 113 1.37 -0.51 -11.90
CA PRO A 113 1.39 -1.79 -12.60
C PRO A 113 2.56 -1.94 -13.58
N ALA A 114 2.90 -0.87 -14.31
CA ALA A 114 4.01 -0.84 -15.25
C ALA A 114 5.40 -0.92 -14.59
N LEU A 115 5.50 -0.72 -13.28
CA LEU A 115 6.74 -0.70 -12.51
C LEU A 115 6.85 -1.85 -11.50
N THR A 116 5.91 -2.80 -11.53
CA THR A 116 5.99 -4.03 -10.73
C THR A 116 7.20 -4.88 -11.15
N GLY A 117 7.69 -5.72 -10.24
CA GLY A 117 8.87 -6.55 -10.50
C GLY A 117 10.22 -5.82 -10.48
N ARG A 118 10.24 -4.49 -10.22
CA ARG A 118 11.46 -3.67 -10.16
C ARG A 118 11.95 -3.40 -8.72
N GLY A 119 11.45 -4.15 -7.76
CA GLY A 119 11.87 -4.07 -6.34
C GLY A 119 11.22 -2.94 -5.53
N HIS A 120 10.36 -2.08 -6.12
CA HIS A 120 9.71 -0.98 -5.39
C HIS A 120 8.83 -1.49 -4.24
N GLY A 121 8.06 -2.56 -4.45
CA GLY A 121 7.24 -3.17 -3.41
C GLY A 121 8.05 -3.69 -2.23
N GLY A 122 9.16 -4.39 -2.49
CA GLY A 122 10.06 -4.89 -1.45
C GLY A 122 10.68 -3.77 -0.62
N ARG A 123 11.16 -2.70 -1.28
CA ARG A 123 11.70 -1.52 -0.58
C ARG A 123 10.66 -0.82 0.28
N LEU A 124 9.41 -0.69 -0.23
CA LEU A 124 8.31 -0.15 0.57
C LEU A 124 8.03 -1.02 1.78
N LEU A 125 7.99 -2.34 1.62
CA LEU A 125 7.67 -3.25 2.72
C LEU A 125 8.76 -3.25 3.81
N HIS A 126 10.04 -3.14 3.45
CA HIS A 126 11.11 -2.93 4.42
C HIS A 126 10.93 -1.59 5.17
N ALA A 127 10.72 -0.50 4.45
CA ALA A 127 10.51 0.80 5.07
C ALA A 127 9.24 0.84 5.95
N VAL A 128 8.21 0.07 5.62
CA VAL A 128 7.03 -0.14 6.46
C VAL A 128 7.40 -0.82 7.77
N ALA A 129 8.17 -1.91 7.71
CA ALA A 129 8.61 -2.62 8.92
C ALA A 129 9.45 -1.72 9.83
N ASP A 130 10.44 -1.02 9.26
CA ASP A 130 11.28 -0.06 9.99
C ASP A 130 10.43 1.05 10.64
N THR A 131 9.50 1.64 9.89
CA THR A 131 8.62 2.71 10.37
C THR A 131 7.72 2.23 11.52
N LEU A 132 7.14 1.03 11.41
CA LEU A 132 6.29 0.46 12.44
C LEU A 132 7.11 0.12 13.71
N ALA A 133 8.34 -0.40 13.55
CA ALA A 133 9.26 -0.64 14.65
C ALA A 133 9.65 0.66 15.37
N GLU A 134 10.02 1.71 14.63
CA GLU A 134 10.34 3.04 15.16
C GLU A 134 9.16 3.68 15.92
N ASP A 135 7.93 3.46 15.44
CA ASP A 135 6.70 3.94 16.10
C ASP A 135 6.27 3.02 17.27
N GLY A 136 7.05 1.97 17.60
CA GLY A 136 6.86 1.10 18.77
C GLY A 136 5.76 0.05 18.61
N PHE A 137 5.43 -0.36 17.39
CA PHE A 137 4.55 -1.50 17.14
C PHE A 137 5.32 -2.81 17.22
N HIS A 138 4.68 -3.86 17.75
CA HIS A 138 5.23 -5.21 17.91
C HIS A 138 4.69 -6.19 16.88
N THR A 139 3.51 -5.91 16.38
CA THR A 139 2.84 -6.67 15.32
C THR A 139 2.29 -5.72 14.27
N ALA A 140 2.00 -6.24 13.10
CA ALA A 140 1.26 -5.50 12.08
C ALA A 140 0.25 -6.40 11.38
N CYS A 141 -0.88 -5.83 10.99
CA CYS A 141 -1.86 -6.48 10.15
C CYS A 141 -2.06 -5.73 8.81
N THR A 142 -2.70 -6.39 7.88
CA THR A 142 -3.20 -5.79 6.63
C THR A 142 -4.36 -6.59 6.08
N TRP A 143 -5.32 -5.90 5.45
CA TRP A 143 -6.44 -6.52 4.78
C TRP A 143 -6.20 -6.64 3.28
N LEU A 144 -6.51 -7.81 2.72
CA LEU A 144 -6.41 -8.10 1.28
C LEU A 144 -7.72 -8.61 0.74
N LEU A 145 -7.96 -8.38 -0.55
CA LEU A 145 -8.97 -9.14 -1.27
C LEU A 145 -8.58 -10.63 -1.26
N GLU A 146 -9.50 -11.50 -0.89
CA GLU A 146 -9.23 -12.95 -0.82
C GLU A 146 -8.78 -13.52 -2.17
N ALA A 147 -9.28 -12.94 -3.27
CA ALA A 147 -8.91 -13.30 -4.64
C ALA A 147 -7.54 -12.76 -5.10
N ASP A 148 -6.92 -11.80 -4.36
CA ASP A 148 -5.61 -11.25 -4.73
C ASP A 148 -4.45 -12.18 -4.32
N GLY A 149 -4.34 -13.29 -5.03
CA GLY A 149 -3.28 -14.28 -4.80
C GLY A 149 -1.87 -13.72 -4.99
N THR A 150 -1.70 -12.77 -5.89
CA THR A 150 -0.39 -12.15 -6.17
C THR A 150 0.10 -11.33 -4.98
N ARG A 151 -0.76 -10.48 -4.42
CA ARG A 151 -0.41 -9.68 -3.26
C ARG A 151 -0.22 -10.55 -2.02
N ARG A 152 -1.06 -11.59 -1.86
CA ARG A 152 -0.90 -12.57 -0.79
C ARG A 152 0.44 -13.31 -0.86
N ALA A 153 0.84 -13.77 -2.04
CA ALA A 153 2.13 -14.44 -2.24
C ALA A 153 3.31 -13.48 -1.97
N PHE A 154 3.21 -12.23 -2.43
CA PHE A 154 4.22 -11.20 -2.17
C PHE A 154 4.40 -10.94 -0.68
N LEU A 155 3.33 -10.69 0.07
CA LEU A 155 3.40 -10.48 1.51
C LEU A 155 3.84 -11.75 2.25
N GLY A 156 3.36 -12.92 1.83
CA GLY A 156 3.77 -14.20 2.39
C GLY A 156 5.26 -14.46 2.27
N SER A 157 5.90 -14.04 1.17
CA SER A 157 7.36 -14.13 1.00
C SER A 157 8.15 -13.26 1.99
N ALA A 158 7.50 -12.30 2.63
CA ALA A 158 8.06 -11.40 3.65
C ALA A 158 7.56 -11.74 5.07
N GLY A 159 7.04 -12.95 5.30
CA GLY A 159 6.67 -13.44 6.62
C GLY A 159 5.25 -13.09 7.07
N TRP A 160 4.43 -12.49 6.20
CA TRP A 160 3.02 -12.24 6.54
C TRP A 160 2.19 -13.52 6.35
N ALA A 161 1.32 -13.83 7.31
CA ALA A 161 0.48 -15.03 7.29
C ALA A 161 -0.97 -14.70 7.67
N PRO A 162 -1.97 -15.47 7.16
CA PRO A 162 -3.35 -15.32 7.63
C PRO A 162 -3.47 -15.58 9.12
N ASP A 163 -4.21 -14.72 9.83
CA ASP A 163 -4.49 -14.86 11.27
C ASP A 163 -5.91 -15.38 11.56
N GLY A 164 -6.69 -15.63 10.50
CA GLY A 164 -8.08 -16.07 10.59
C GLY A 164 -9.10 -14.95 10.45
N GLY A 165 -8.69 -13.67 10.48
CA GLY A 165 -9.57 -12.52 10.25
C GLY A 165 -10.17 -12.57 8.84
N ARG A 166 -11.49 -12.41 8.75
CA ARG A 166 -12.24 -12.42 7.48
C ARG A 166 -13.32 -11.35 7.52
N GLY A 167 -13.57 -10.73 6.37
CA GLY A 167 -14.56 -9.69 6.21
C GLY A 167 -15.07 -9.60 4.79
N ASN A 168 -15.86 -8.56 4.54
CA ASN A 168 -16.33 -8.21 3.20
C ASN A 168 -16.23 -6.69 3.02
N LEU A 169 -15.71 -6.27 1.89
CA LEU A 169 -15.84 -4.89 1.43
C LEU A 169 -17.13 -4.76 0.61
N ASP A 170 -17.89 -3.71 0.88
CA ASP A 170 -19.02 -3.35 0.03
C ASP A 170 -18.52 -2.39 -1.06
N MET A 171 -18.49 -2.90 -2.28
CA MET A 171 -18.09 -2.16 -3.49
C MET A 171 -19.22 -2.22 -4.53
N GLY A 172 -20.50 -2.12 -4.08
CA GLY A 172 -21.67 -2.40 -4.92
C GLY A 172 -21.92 -3.91 -5.12
N VAL A 173 -20.93 -4.71 -4.77
CA VAL A 173 -20.97 -6.16 -4.55
C VAL A 173 -20.14 -6.49 -3.33
N ARG A 174 -20.47 -7.58 -2.66
CA ARG A 174 -19.64 -8.05 -1.53
C ARG A 174 -18.37 -8.70 -2.04
N VAL A 175 -17.22 -8.12 -1.70
CA VAL A 175 -15.91 -8.63 -2.08
C VAL A 175 -15.23 -9.18 -0.82
N PRO A 176 -14.99 -10.51 -0.74
CA PRO A 176 -14.36 -11.12 0.42
C PRO A 176 -12.94 -10.61 0.63
N VAL A 177 -12.61 -10.34 1.89
CA VAL A 177 -11.26 -9.98 2.33
C VAL A 177 -10.78 -10.91 3.43
N LEU A 178 -9.47 -11.07 3.53
CA LEU A 178 -8.79 -11.77 4.61
C LEU A 178 -7.73 -10.87 5.23
N ARG A 179 -7.48 -11.08 6.52
CA ARG A 179 -6.43 -10.37 7.24
C ARG A 179 -5.17 -11.22 7.29
N LEU A 180 -4.04 -10.57 7.00
CA LEU A 180 -2.70 -11.10 7.28
C LEU A 180 -2.10 -10.36 8.45
N HIS A 181 -1.22 -11.03 9.19
CA HIS A 181 -0.41 -10.43 10.23
C HIS A 181 1.06 -10.83 10.10
N THR A 182 1.92 -10.08 10.76
CA THR A 182 3.34 -10.39 10.94
C THR A 182 3.85 -9.82 12.27
N MET A 183 4.94 -10.37 12.80
CA MET A 183 5.69 -9.76 13.89
C MET A 183 6.57 -8.63 13.32
N ILE A 184 6.70 -7.56 14.10
CA ILE A 184 7.62 -6.47 13.81
C ILE A 184 8.83 -6.64 14.73
N ASP A 185 9.99 -6.89 14.12
CA ASP A 185 11.24 -7.00 14.86
C ASP A 185 11.63 -5.61 15.39
N THR A 186 11.59 -5.43 16.69
CA THR A 186 12.08 -4.21 17.31
C THR A 186 13.60 -4.32 17.40
N PRO A 187 14.37 -3.36 16.85
CA PRO A 187 15.82 -3.36 17.04
C PRO A 187 16.15 -3.29 18.53
N ALA A 188 17.06 -4.15 18.97
CA ALA A 188 17.52 -4.26 20.35
C ALA A 188 18.30 -3.02 20.80
#